data_2cd29fc59831507899a32dd8b8d039a1
#
_entry.id   2cd29fc59831507899a32dd8b8d039a1
#
_cell.length_a   1.000
_cell.length_b   1.000
_cell.length_c   1.000
_cell.angle_alpha   90.00
_cell.angle_beta   90.00
_cell.angle_gamma   90.00
#
_symmetry.space_group_name_H-M   'P 1'
#
loop_
_entity.id
_entity.type
_entity.pdbx_description
1 polymer ?
#
loop_
_entity_poly.entity_id
_entity_poly.type
_entity_poly.pdbx_seq_one_letter_code
_entity_poly.pdbx_strand_id
1 'polypeptide(L)'
;APAGDTVVANQDYTLEVTQGVHPRVAVGGGYRFLNFRNAEVQVLTAQLNLDLRPDLHLSLRYSPARTRFQLPARRVWNHSGGTRLLWDINRTFSPYISYGVGTENFTGVSADQLGRFAAQTYAGGAVVHLTPAQGLRLGYYFQNRTQGRREQGFGISYFFSF
;
A
#
# COMPACT_ATOMS: atom_id res chain seq x y z
N ALA A 1 15.60 24.93 -8.57
CA ALA A 1 14.24 24.46 -8.33
C ALA A 1 14.01 24.40 -6.82
N PRO A 2 12.95 24.99 -6.27
CA PRO A 2 12.70 24.90 -4.83
C PRO A 2 12.47 23.44 -4.45
N ALA A 3 13.02 23.05 -3.30
CA ALA A 3 12.80 21.76 -2.69
C ALA A 3 11.28 21.54 -2.57
N GLY A 4 10.79 20.43 -3.10
CA GLY A 4 9.37 20.19 -3.22
C GLY A 4 8.67 20.24 -1.87
N ASP A 5 7.70 21.11 -1.76
CA ASP A 5 6.78 21.14 -0.63
C ASP A 5 6.13 19.76 -0.53
N THR A 6 6.40 19.08 0.57
CA THR A 6 5.73 17.80 0.88
C THR A 6 4.26 18.13 1.15
N VAL A 7 3.39 17.81 0.19
CA VAL A 7 1.96 18.07 0.35
C VAL A 7 1.40 17.00 1.27
N VAL A 8 1.12 17.40 2.50
CA VAL A 8 0.43 16.57 3.49
C VAL A 8 -1.07 16.76 3.30
N ALA A 9 -1.84 15.68 3.37
CA ALA A 9 -3.29 15.76 3.38
C ALA A 9 -3.76 16.52 4.64
N ASN A 10 -4.68 17.46 4.47
CA ASN A 10 -5.29 18.17 5.60
C ASN A 10 -6.17 17.24 6.44
N GLN A 11 -6.75 16.23 5.77
CA GLN A 11 -7.60 15.22 6.39
C GLN A 11 -7.33 13.88 5.70
N ASP A 12 -7.20 12.83 6.49
CA ASP A 12 -7.03 11.45 6.03
C ASP A 12 -7.92 10.55 6.90
N TYR A 13 -8.95 9.99 6.30
CA TYR A 13 -9.85 9.05 6.95
C TYR A 13 -9.74 7.70 6.27
N THR A 14 -9.47 6.66 7.03
CA THR A 14 -9.38 5.30 6.53
C THR A 14 -10.29 4.38 7.33
N LEU A 15 -11.07 3.58 6.63
CA LEU A 15 -11.86 2.50 7.17
C LEU A 15 -11.53 1.24 6.37
N GLU A 16 -11.08 0.19 7.05
CA GLU A 16 -10.84 -1.12 6.44
C GLU A 16 -11.51 -2.21 7.29
N VAL A 17 -12.18 -3.15 6.63
CA VAL A 17 -12.83 -4.29 7.25
C VAL A 17 -12.37 -5.55 6.53
N THR A 18 -11.98 -6.56 7.30
CA THR A 18 -11.63 -7.88 6.77
C THR A 18 -12.42 -8.96 7.52
N GLN A 19 -12.97 -9.90 6.77
CA GLN A 19 -13.76 -11.00 7.32
C GLN A 19 -13.28 -12.33 6.76
N GLY A 20 -13.08 -13.31 7.63
CA GLY A 20 -12.89 -14.69 7.24
C GLY A 20 -14.19 -15.27 6.71
N VAL A 21 -14.20 -15.74 5.48
CA VAL A 21 -15.36 -16.39 4.83
C VAL A 21 -15.18 -17.89 4.74
N HIS A 22 -13.96 -18.38 4.89
CA HIS A 22 -13.60 -19.79 4.93
C HIS A 22 -12.32 -19.94 5.76
N PRO A 23 -11.99 -21.11 6.35
CA PRO A 23 -10.76 -21.30 7.14
C PRO A 23 -9.46 -20.90 6.44
N ARG A 24 -9.45 -20.85 5.11
CA ARG A 24 -8.28 -20.46 4.29
C ARG A 24 -8.50 -19.20 3.44
N VAL A 25 -9.63 -18.52 3.61
CA VAL A 25 -10.00 -17.38 2.75
C VAL A 25 -10.56 -16.27 3.59
N ALA A 26 -9.98 -15.10 3.51
CA ALA A 26 -10.55 -13.87 4.06
C ALA A 26 -10.71 -12.83 2.95
N VAL A 27 -11.82 -12.12 2.97
CA VAL A 27 -12.10 -11.00 2.08
C VAL A 27 -12.14 -9.73 2.86
N GLY A 28 -11.68 -8.66 2.24
CA GLY A 28 -11.66 -7.34 2.87
C GLY A 28 -12.11 -6.26 1.91
N GLY A 29 -12.58 -5.18 2.48
CA GLY A 29 -12.91 -3.97 1.77
C GLY A 29 -12.49 -2.76 2.57
N GLY A 30 -12.22 -1.66 1.89
CA GLY A 30 -11.83 -0.44 2.56
C GLY A 30 -12.22 0.81 1.78
N TYR A 31 -12.30 1.89 2.50
CA TYR A 31 -12.50 3.22 1.96
C TYR A 31 -11.51 4.18 2.62
N ARG A 32 -10.81 4.97 1.80
CA ARG A 32 -9.94 6.04 2.28
C ARG A 32 -10.30 7.34 1.59
N PHE A 33 -10.43 8.38 2.38
CA PHE A 33 -10.67 9.74 1.93
C PHE A 33 -9.50 10.63 2.33
N LEU A 34 -8.92 11.32 1.34
CA LEU A 34 -7.82 12.24 1.53
C LEU A 34 -8.25 13.62 1.01
N ASN A 35 -8.15 14.62 1.85
CA ASN A 35 -8.43 16.01 1.48
C ASN A 35 -7.13 16.81 1.46
N PHE A 36 -6.76 17.29 0.28
CA PHE A 36 -5.66 18.20 0.06
C PHE A 36 -6.18 19.60 -0.23
N ARG A 37 -5.33 20.61 -0.12
CA ARG A 37 -5.71 22.00 -0.36
C ARG A 37 -6.41 22.24 -1.71
N ASN A 38 -6.00 21.52 -2.76
CA ASN A 38 -6.48 21.70 -4.14
C ASN A 38 -7.01 20.40 -4.76
N ALA A 39 -7.14 19.34 -3.99
CA ALA A 39 -7.59 18.04 -4.50
C ALA A 39 -8.24 17.20 -3.41
N GLU A 40 -9.23 16.40 -3.81
CA GLU A 40 -9.85 15.37 -3.00
C GLU A 40 -9.57 14.01 -3.64
N VAL A 41 -9.18 13.03 -2.85
CA VAL A 41 -8.92 11.66 -3.31
C VAL A 41 -9.79 10.69 -2.52
N GLN A 42 -10.52 9.85 -3.24
CA GLN A 42 -11.32 8.77 -2.70
C GLN A 42 -10.74 7.46 -3.22
N VAL A 43 -10.37 6.57 -2.33
CA VAL A 43 -9.83 5.25 -2.66
C VAL A 43 -10.77 4.18 -2.11
N LEU A 44 -11.23 3.30 -2.98
CA LEU A 44 -11.87 2.05 -2.58
C LEU A 44 -10.80 0.96 -2.59
N THR A 45 -10.92 0.00 -1.69
CA THR A 45 -10.01 -1.15 -1.66
C THR A 45 -10.82 -2.43 -1.62
N ALA A 46 -10.46 -3.38 -2.46
CA ALA A 46 -10.88 -4.77 -2.34
C ALA A 46 -9.65 -5.63 -2.06
N GLN A 47 -9.75 -6.53 -1.11
CA GLN A 47 -8.65 -7.40 -0.69
C GLN A 47 -9.12 -8.84 -0.59
N LEU A 48 -8.28 -9.76 -1.04
CA LEU A 48 -8.45 -11.20 -0.90
C LEU A 48 -7.17 -11.76 -0.26
N ASN A 49 -7.33 -12.47 0.85
CA ASN A 49 -6.26 -13.19 1.53
C ASN A 49 -6.54 -14.69 1.43
N LEU A 50 -5.55 -15.43 0.98
CA LEU A 50 -5.60 -16.87 0.75
C LEU A 50 -4.47 -17.56 1.50
N ASP A 51 -4.82 -18.52 2.35
CA ASP A 51 -3.85 -19.44 2.94
C ASP A 51 -3.65 -20.61 1.99
N LEU A 52 -2.66 -20.50 1.09
CA LEU A 52 -2.33 -21.53 0.11
C LEU A 52 -1.87 -22.82 0.80
N ARG A 53 -1.14 -22.65 1.89
CA ARG A 53 -0.71 -23.67 2.84
C ARG A 53 -0.73 -23.07 4.26
N PRO A 54 -0.62 -23.88 5.31
CA PRO A 54 -0.57 -23.36 6.69
C PRO A 54 0.57 -22.37 6.95
N ASP A 55 1.62 -22.44 6.14
CA ASP A 55 2.83 -21.62 6.22
C ASP A 55 2.98 -20.63 5.04
N LEU A 56 2.03 -20.60 4.10
CA LEU A 56 2.16 -19.79 2.88
C LEU A 56 0.87 -18.98 2.61
N HIS A 57 0.99 -17.68 2.68
CA HIS A 57 -0.12 -16.74 2.62
C HIS A 57 0.01 -15.82 1.40
N LEU A 58 -1.03 -15.75 0.59
CA LEU A 58 -1.13 -14.88 -0.57
C LEU A 58 -2.17 -13.78 -0.29
N SER A 59 -1.77 -12.53 -0.45
CA SER A 59 -2.69 -11.40 -0.41
C SER A 59 -2.76 -10.73 -1.78
N LEU A 60 -3.98 -10.49 -2.24
CA LEU A 60 -4.28 -9.74 -3.45
C LEU A 60 -5.05 -8.48 -3.07
N ARG A 61 -4.68 -7.34 -3.63
CA ARG A 61 -5.33 -6.06 -3.37
C ARG A 61 -5.59 -5.32 -4.67
N TYR A 62 -6.77 -4.75 -4.79
CA TYR A 62 -7.14 -3.85 -5.88
C TYR A 62 -7.73 -2.58 -5.31
N SER A 63 -7.25 -1.43 -5.76
CA SER A 63 -7.61 -0.13 -5.20
C SER A 63 -7.87 0.89 -6.32
N PRO A 64 -9.11 0.97 -6.83
CA PRO A 64 -9.51 2.08 -7.67
C PRO A 64 -9.58 3.37 -6.86
N ALA A 65 -9.07 4.45 -7.43
CA ALA A 65 -9.05 5.76 -6.81
C ALA A 65 -9.66 6.81 -7.73
N ARG A 66 -10.45 7.71 -7.16
CA ARG A 66 -11.00 8.87 -7.83
C ARG A 66 -10.38 10.12 -7.24
N THR A 67 -9.71 10.90 -8.10
CA THR A 67 -9.16 12.20 -7.73
C THR A 67 -9.97 13.31 -8.37
N ARG A 68 -10.40 14.28 -7.56
CA ARG A 68 -11.08 15.50 -8.00
C ARG A 68 -10.16 16.68 -7.71
N PHE A 69 -9.70 17.35 -8.77
CA PHE A 69 -8.94 18.59 -8.65
C PHE A 69 -9.91 19.79 -8.65
N GLN A 70 -9.61 20.80 -7.85
CA GLN A 70 -10.41 22.02 -7.78
C GLN A 70 -10.00 23.03 -8.85
N LEU A 71 -8.69 23.12 -9.16
CA LEU A 71 -8.14 24.07 -10.13
C LEU A 71 -7.03 23.39 -10.95
N PRO A 72 -7.23 23.20 -12.29
CA PRO A 72 -8.50 23.28 -13.01
C PRO A 72 -9.43 22.14 -12.61
N ALA A 73 -10.75 22.37 -12.66
CA ALA A 73 -11.74 21.38 -12.29
C ALA A 73 -11.63 20.13 -13.19
N ARG A 74 -11.02 19.07 -12.68
CA ARG A 74 -10.77 17.82 -13.40
C ARG A 74 -11.01 16.62 -12.49
N ARG A 75 -11.56 15.56 -13.05
CA ARG A 75 -11.71 14.26 -12.39
C ARG A 75 -10.84 13.24 -13.10
N VAL A 76 -10.10 12.47 -12.33
CA VAL A 76 -9.23 11.40 -12.85
C VAL A 76 -9.53 10.12 -12.08
N TRP A 77 -9.65 9.03 -12.81
CA TRP A 77 -9.72 7.70 -12.25
C TRP A 77 -8.37 7.01 -12.40
N ASN A 78 -7.95 6.39 -11.34
CA ASN A 78 -6.69 5.65 -11.26
C ASN A 78 -6.96 4.27 -10.72
N HIS A 79 -6.19 3.30 -11.15
CA HIS A 79 -6.31 1.93 -10.72
C HIS A 79 -4.96 1.46 -10.22
N SER A 80 -4.96 0.81 -9.08
CA SER A 80 -3.77 0.18 -8.53
C SER A 80 -4.11 -1.23 -8.06
N GLY A 81 -3.15 -2.10 -8.17
CA GLY A 81 -3.28 -3.48 -7.72
C GLY A 81 -1.95 -3.98 -7.19
N GLY A 82 -2.01 -4.97 -6.34
CA GLY A 82 -0.81 -5.56 -5.79
C GLY A 82 -1.03 -6.98 -5.29
N THR A 83 0.07 -7.69 -5.20
CA THR A 83 0.13 -9.01 -4.62
C THR A 83 1.26 -9.09 -3.61
N ARG A 84 1.08 -9.88 -2.58
CA ARG A 84 2.10 -10.17 -1.58
C ARG A 84 2.05 -11.64 -1.23
N LEU A 85 3.20 -12.28 -1.24
CA LEU A 85 3.40 -13.63 -0.78
C LEU A 85 4.24 -13.59 0.50
N LEU A 86 3.70 -14.13 1.57
CA LEU A 86 4.35 -14.28 2.86
C LEU A 86 4.55 -15.77 3.14
N TRP A 87 5.74 -16.15 3.61
CA TRP A 87 6.06 -17.51 3.97
C TRP A 87 6.54 -17.59 5.41
N ASP A 88 5.77 -18.27 6.27
CA ASP A 88 6.12 -18.52 7.66
C ASP A 88 7.07 -19.73 7.75
N ILE A 89 8.37 -19.48 7.56
CA ILE A 89 9.40 -20.55 7.61
C ILE A 89 9.42 -21.19 9.01
N ASN A 90 9.28 -20.36 10.04
CA ASN A 90 9.16 -20.80 11.43
C ASN A 90 8.44 -19.71 12.24
N ARG A 91 8.24 -19.96 13.55
CA ARG A 91 7.54 -19.03 14.45
C ARG A 91 8.21 -17.67 14.63
N THR A 92 9.48 -17.56 14.25
CA THR A 92 10.29 -16.35 14.46
C THR A 92 10.49 -15.57 13.16
N PHE A 93 10.50 -16.24 11.98
CA PHE A 93 10.94 -15.63 10.74
C PHE A 93 9.98 -15.88 9.59
N SER A 94 9.44 -14.82 9.03
CA SER A 94 8.49 -14.83 7.91
C SER A 94 8.95 -13.85 6.81
N PRO A 95 9.68 -14.33 5.79
CA PRO A 95 10.03 -13.52 4.63
C PRO A 95 8.80 -13.26 3.76
N TYR A 96 8.83 -12.15 3.03
CA TYR A 96 7.81 -11.83 2.06
C TYR A 96 8.39 -11.19 0.80
N ILE A 97 7.64 -11.36 -0.29
CA ILE A 97 7.83 -10.60 -1.53
C ILE A 97 6.51 -9.96 -1.91
N SER A 98 6.55 -8.82 -2.56
CA SER A 98 5.36 -8.16 -3.07
C SER A 98 5.64 -7.46 -4.40
N TYR A 99 4.60 -7.38 -5.21
CA TYR A 99 4.57 -6.66 -6.46
C TYR A 99 3.33 -5.78 -6.49
N GLY A 100 3.49 -4.56 -6.94
CA GLY A 100 2.40 -3.61 -7.11
C GLY A 100 2.51 -2.86 -8.42
N VAL A 101 1.36 -2.56 -9.01
CA VAL A 101 1.23 -1.75 -10.22
C VAL A 101 0.10 -0.75 -10.04
N GLY A 102 0.27 0.44 -10.57
CA GLY A 102 -0.78 1.46 -10.55
C GLY A 102 -0.25 2.85 -10.27
N THR A 103 -1.16 3.75 -10.03
CA THR A 103 -0.83 5.09 -9.56
C THR A 103 -0.32 5.03 -8.15
N GLU A 104 0.72 5.77 -7.93
CA GLU A 104 1.50 5.76 -6.72
C GLU A 104 0.72 5.99 -5.42
N ASN A 105 1.28 5.46 -4.33
CA ASN A 105 0.86 5.78 -2.97
C ASN A 105 0.74 7.30 -2.80
N PHE A 106 -0.43 7.75 -2.38
CA PHE A 106 -0.76 9.15 -2.12
C PHE A 106 -0.03 9.74 -0.89
N THR A 107 0.97 9.04 -0.36
CA THR A 107 1.81 9.51 0.73
C THR A 107 3.06 10.17 0.16
N GLY A 108 3.19 11.47 0.32
CA GLY A 108 4.41 12.22 -0.01
C GLY A 108 4.54 12.74 -1.44
N VAL A 109 3.47 12.72 -2.22
CA VAL A 109 3.45 13.25 -3.59
C VAL A 109 2.77 14.62 -3.61
N SER A 110 3.32 15.57 -4.37
CA SER A 110 2.66 16.87 -4.55
C SER A 110 1.30 16.70 -5.24
N ALA A 111 0.33 17.57 -4.92
CA ALA A 111 -1.00 17.53 -5.51
C ALA A 111 -0.96 17.57 -7.06
N ASP A 112 0.02 18.22 -7.64
CA ASP A 112 0.23 18.31 -9.10
C ASP A 112 0.64 16.97 -9.74
N GLN A 113 1.13 16.04 -8.93
CA GLN A 113 1.60 14.72 -9.38
C GLN A 113 0.56 13.61 -9.17
N LEU A 114 -0.50 13.88 -8.42
CA LEU A 114 -1.58 12.92 -8.19
C LEU A 114 -2.23 12.50 -9.53
N GLY A 115 -2.11 11.22 -9.82
CA GLY A 115 -2.72 10.64 -11.02
C GLY A 115 -1.93 10.80 -12.32
N ARG A 116 -0.70 11.29 -12.29
CA ARG A 116 0.14 11.43 -13.50
C ARG A 116 1.12 10.29 -13.72
N PHE A 117 1.34 9.43 -12.73
CA PHE A 117 2.37 8.39 -12.81
C PHE A 117 1.78 7.01 -12.62
N ALA A 118 2.05 6.12 -13.56
CA ALA A 118 1.98 4.70 -13.30
C ALA A 118 3.33 4.23 -12.74
N ALA A 119 3.29 3.42 -11.70
CA ALA A 119 4.47 2.87 -11.07
C ALA A 119 4.37 1.35 -10.99
N GLN A 120 5.52 0.71 -11.12
CA GLN A 120 5.69 -0.71 -10.79
C GLN A 120 6.60 -0.78 -9.56
N THR A 121 6.10 -1.38 -8.51
CA THR A 121 6.81 -1.51 -7.23
C THR A 121 7.10 -2.96 -6.95
N TYR A 122 8.34 -3.27 -6.73
CA TYR A 122 8.83 -4.55 -6.24
C TYR A 122 9.29 -4.35 -4.82
N ALA A 123 8.85 -5.18 -3.91
CA ALA A 123 9.35 -5.12 -2.54
C ALA A 123 9.59 -6.52 -1.99
N GLY A 124 10.51 -6.60 -1.06
CA GLY A 124 10.81 -7.80 -0.32
C GLY A 124 11.27 -7.45 1.08
N GLY A 125 11.11 -8.38 2.00
CA GLY A 125 11.48 -8.16 3.38
C GLY A 125 11.21 -9.37 4.25
N ALA A 126 11.25 -9.13 5.56
CA ALA A 126 10.93 -10.16 6.53
C ALA A 126 10.23 -9.57 7.75
N VAL A 127 9.38 -10.39 8.36
CA VAL A 127 8.86 -10.19 9.71
C VAL A 127 9.63 -11.09 10.64
N VAL A 128 10.21 -10.50 11.70
CA VAL A 128 10.95 -11.23 12.73
C VAL A 128 10.18 -11.09 14.04
N HIS A 129 9.58 -12.17 14.52
CA HIS A 129 8.88 -12.22 15.80
C HIS A 129 9.89 -12.44 16.92
N LEU A 130 10.04 -11.46 17.79
CA LEU A 130 10.91 -11.55 18.98
C LEU A 130 10.19 -12.27 20.13
N THR A 131 8.89 -12.06 20.23
CA THR A 131 7.94 -12.76 21.10
C THR A 131 6.62 -12.95 20.35
N PRO A 132 5.65 -13.71 20.88
CA PRO A 132 4.31 -13.80 20.26
C PRO A 132 3.61 -12.45 20.06
N ALA A 133 3.95 -11.46 20.90
CA ALA A 133 3.32 -10.13 20.90
C ALA A 133 4.19 -9.03 20.28
N GLN A 134 5.45 -9.30 19.96
CA GLN A 134 6.41 -8.26 19.52
C GLN A 134 7.24 -8.72 18.33
N GLY A 135 7.58 -7.80 17.46
CA GLY A 135 8.44 -8.12 16.35
C GLY A 135 8.96 -6.91 15.57
N LEU A 136 9.81 -7.21 14.64
CA LEU A 136 10.39 -6.26 13.70
C LEU A 136 9.91 -6.61 12.28
N ARG A 137 9.60 -5.58 11.50
CA ARG A 137 9.39 -5.71 10.07
C ARG A 137 10.50 -4.96 9.36
N LEU A 138 11.22 -5.69 8.52
CA LEU A 138 12.27 -5.17 7.65
C LEU A 138 11.75 -5.21 6.22
N GLY A 139 12.04 -4.19 5.44
CA GLY A 139 11.61 -4.16 4.05
C GLY A 139 12.49 -3.29 3.18
N TYR A 140 12.64 -3.72 1.95
CA TYR A 140 13.27 -2.96 0.88
C TYR A 140 12.28 -2.90 -0.27
N TYR A 141 12.18 -1.75 -0.93
CA TYR A 141 11.40 -1.61 -2.15
C TYR A 141 12.20 -0.93 -3.25
N PHE A 142 11.86 -1.30 -4.46
CA PHE A 142 12.33 -0.70 -5.70
C PHE A 142 11.11 -0.35 -6.57
N GLN A 143 11.07 0.89 -7.03
CA GLN A 143 9.95 1.39 -7.81
C GLN A 143 10.43 1.99 -9.12
N ASN A 144 9.84 1.53 -10.22
CA ASN A 144 9.95 2.15 -11.54
C ASN A 144 8.72 3.01 -11.79
N ARG A 145 8.92 4.28 -12.08
CA ARG A 145 7.87 5.23 -12.42
C ARG A 145 7.88 5.53 -13.92
N THR A 146 6.72 5.82 -14.48
CA THR A 146 6.65 6.45 -15.80
C THR A 146 7.49 7.74 -15.77
N GLN A 147 8.15 8.09 -16.85
CA GLN A 147 9.15 9.15 -17.00
C GLN A 147 10.59 8.74 -16.57
N GLY A 148 10.89 7.45 -16.46
CA GLY A 148 12.23 6.94 -16.20
C GLY A 148 12.77 7.24 -14.80
N ARG A 149 11.93 7.71 -13.87
CA ARG A 149 12.32 7.90 -12.48
C ARG A 149 12.34 6.56 -11.75
N ARG A 150 13.37 6.36 -10.97
CA ARG A 150 13.53 5.18 -10.11
C ARG A 150 13.60 5.65 -8.67
N GLU A 151 12.94 4.92 -7.81
CA GLU A 151 12.99 5.14 -6.37
C GLU A 151 13.27 3.82 -5.67
N GLN A 152 14.02 3.88 -4.59
CA GLN A 152 14.28 2.75 -3.72
C GLN A 152 14.29 3.21 -2.28
N GLY A 153 13.92 2.32 -1.39
CA GLY A 153 13.90 2.64 0.02
C GLY A 153 14.01 1.40 0.89
N PHE A 154 14.46 1.65 2.08
CA PHE A 154 14.55 0.65 3.14
C PHE A 154 13.72 1.10 4.33
N GLY A 155 12.98 0.19 4.93
CA GLY A 155 12.14 0.46 6.09
C GLY A 155 12.38 -0.55 7.21
N ILE A 156 12.40 -0.05 8.43
CA ILE A 156 12.36 -0.85 9.65
C ILE A 156 11.18 -0.37 10.47
N SER A 157 10.34 -1.26 10.92
CA SER A 157 9.27 -0.96 11.88
C SER A 157 9.22 -1.99 12.98
N TYR A 158 9.00 -1.52 14.19
CA TYR A 158 8.71 -2.35 15.35
C TYR A 158 7.20 -2.38 15.57
N PHE A 159 6.66 -3.53 15.91
CA PHE A 159 5.25 -3.67 16.25
C PHE A 159 5.08 -4.47 17.55
N PHE A 160 3.98 -4.21 18.22
CA PHE A 160 3.53 -5.00 19.34
C PHE A 160 2.00 -5.13 19.33
N SER A 161 1.49 -6.25 19.81
CA SER A 161 0.05 -6.52 19.98
C SER A 161 -0.25 -6.78 21.47
N PHE A 162 -1.45 -6.40 21.89
CA PHE A 162 -1.96 -6.58 23.24
C PHE A 162 -2.86 -7.81 23.32
#